data_d0c44884e3a22f027129021fb75fbb08
#
_entry.id   d0c44884e3a22f027129021fb75fbb08
#
_cell.length_a   1.000
_cell.length_b   1.000
_cell.length_c   1.000
_cell.angle_alpha   90.00
_cell.angle_beta   90.00
_cell.angle_gamma   90.00
#
_symmetry.space_group_name_H-M   'P 1'
#
loop_
_entity.id
_entity.type
_entity.pdbx_description
1 polymer ?
#
loop_
_entity_poly.entity_id
_entity_poly.type
_entity_poly.pdbx_seq_one_letter_code
_entity_poly.pdbx_strand_id
1 'polypeptide(L)'
;MLSSISKSMLTAGLLLVGSVLLTPSCADNNSSLFIVGVMDLAQASCIAMPNNTGPFLAGGTLDTAFASGYTAVLLVGNQLTQEGSTEQLRTETSRVALRGAEVQLSTLDGKPLSVAGAQGTFSTVGTGFVDPSQGDAPSYATMAVNLIPPGLTGLPAQVLAKIRVFGDTLGGTAITSSELDFPINVCKGCLIVYDTPDTTQAAGAPFMCATTTASTTQTTTSAPCITGQDQTFSCTLCSAAYDICRDPSLNPTYTPTQTP
;
A
#
# COMPACT_ATOMS: atom_id res chain seq x y z
N MET A 1 -43.78 -62.92 40.90
CA MET A 1 -44.31 -62.15 39.75
C MET A 1 -43.75 -60.74 39.83
N LEU A 2 -42.56 -60.57 39.35
CA LEU A 2 -41.84 -59.32 39.28
C LEU A 2 -40.95 -59.38 38.02
N SER A 3 -40.96 -58.38 37.20
CA SER A 3 -40.07 -58.17 36.07
C SER A 3 -40.80 -57.95 34.74
N SER A 4 -41.08 -56.73 34.44
CA SER A 4 -41.13 -56.25 33.05
C SER A 4 -41.52 -54.75 33.02
N ILE A 5 -40.72 -53.86 33.61
CA ILE A 5 -40.82 -52.44 33.33
C ILE A 5 -39.39 -51.86 33.47
N SER A 6 -38.63 -51.83 32.46
CA SER A 6 -37.42 -50.99 32.38
C SER A 6 -36.59 -51.23 31.13
N LYS A 7 -37.12 -51.02 29.94
CA LYS A 7 -36.27 -50.93 28.72
C LYS A 7 -36.71 -49.88 27.71
N SER A 8 -37.72 -49.05 28.01
CA SER A 8 -38.26 -48.07 27.04
C SER A 8 -37.86 -46.61 27.30
N MET A 9 -37.05 -46.33 28.30
CA MET A 9 -36.68 -44.92 28.62
C MET A 9 -35.23 -44.51 28.26
N LEU A 10 -34.45 -45.41 27.67
CA LEU A 10 -33.05 -45.11 27.36
C LEU A 10 -32.80 -44.71 25.88
N THR A 11 -33.81 -44.78 25.03
CA THR A 11 -33.65 -44.45 23.59
C THR A 11 -34.16 -43.04 23.20
N ALA A 12 -34.83 -42.33 24.09
CA ALA A 12 -35.35 -40.98 23.80
C ALA A 12 -34.36 -39.84 24.17
N GLY A 13 -33.29 -40.15 24.90
CA GLY A 13 -32.34 -39.12 25.38
C GLY A 13 -31.17 -38.80 24.42
N LEU A 14 -30.95 -39.62 23.39
CA LEU A 14 -29.75 -39.50 22.55
C LEU A 14 -29.97 -38.74 21.21
N LEU A 15 -31.20 -38.33 20.93
CA LEU A 15 -31.54 -37.61 19.68
C LEU A 15 -31.64 -36.07 19.84
N LEU A 16 -31.43 -35.54 21.03
CA LEU A 16 -31.58 -34.08 21.30
C LEU A 16 -30.24 -33.33 21.45
N VAL A 17 -29.10 -34.02 21.36
CA VAL A 17 -27.77 -33.38 21.51
C VAL A 17 -27.11 -33.09 20.15
N GLY A 18 -27.69 -33.55 19.04
CA GLY A 18 -27.09 -33.49 17.70
C GLY A 18 -27.39 -32.20 16.90
N SER A 19 -28.23 -31.26 17.36
CA SER A 19 -28.77 -30.18 16.54
C SER A 19 -28.23 -28.78 16.84
N VAL A 20 -27.17 -28.61 17.63
CA VAL A 20 -26.72 -27.29 18.08
C VAL A 20 -25.40 -26.83 17.40
N LEU A 21 -24.84 -27.55 16.43
CA LEU A 21 -23.53 -27.17 15.84
C LEU A 21 -23.55 -26.88 14.33
N LEU A 22 -24.70 -26.49 13.78
CA LEU A 22 -24.76 -25.86 12.46
C LEU A 22 -25.12 -24.39 12.63
N THR A 23 -24.27 -23.63 13.32
CA THR A 23 -24.22 -22.20 13.06
C THR A 23 -23.65 -22.04 11.64
N PRO A 24 -24.43 -21.56 10.65
CA PRO A 24 -23.81 -21.10 9.43
C PRO A 24 -22.84 -19.99 9.84
N SER A 25 -21.55 -20.25 9.77
CA SER A 25 -20.57 -19.17 9.74
C SER A 25 -20.79 -18.50 8.39
N CYS A 26 -21.74 -17.57 8.32
CA CYS A 26 -21.71 -16.56 7.29
C CYS A 26 -20.37 -15.86 7.48
N ALA A 27 -19.39 -16.20 6.66
CA ALA A 27 -18.24 -15.35 6.50
C ALA A 27 -18.78 -14.03 5.95
N ASP A 28 -18.88 -13.02 6.81
CA ASP A 28 -19.19 -11.64 6.43
C ASP A 28 -18.02 -11.05 5.63
N ASN A 29 -17.66 -11.69 4.51
CA ASN A 29 -16.58 -11.27 3.63
C ASN A 29 -17.08 -10.55 2.38
N ASN A 30 -18.32 -10.08 2.35
CA ASN A 30 -18.84 -9.21 1.30
C ASN A 30 -18.82 -7.75 1.76
N SER A 31 -17.63 -7.21 1.99
CA SER A 31 -17.57 -5.76 2.11
C SER A 31 -17.82 -5.16 0.72
N SER A 32 -18.91 -4.42 0.59
CA SER A 32 -19.28 -3.74 -0.66
C SER A 32 -18.24 -2.68 -1.05
N LEU A 33 -17.40 -2.25 -0.10
CA LEU A 33 -16.21 -1.45 -0.31
C LEU A 33 -15.00 -2.39 -0.26
N PHE A 34 -14.09 -2.32 -1.22
CA PHE A 34 -12.92 -3.19 -1.27
C PHE A 34 -11.69 -2.46 -1.84
N ILE A 35 -10.51 -2.94 -1.49
CA ILE A 35 -9.25 -2.45 -2.04
C ILE A 35 -8.82 -3.43 -3.15
N VAL A 36 -8.59 -2.92 -4.36
CA VAL A 36 -8.07 -3.70 -5.48
C VAL A 36 -6.58 -3.95 -5.31
N GLY A 37 -5.83 -2.91 -4.92
CA GLY A 37 -4.40 -2.97 -4.72
C GLY A 37 -3.78 -1.59 -4.57
N VAL A 38 -2.46 -1.57 -4.40
CA VAL A 38 -1.64 -0.36 -4.46
C VAL A 38 -1.25 -0.11 -5.90
N MET A 39 -1.51 1.07 -6.39
CA MET A 39 -1.21 1.44 -7.78
C MET A 39 0.26 1.79 -7.95
N ASP A 40 0.86 1.30 -9.03
CA ASP A 40 2.15 1.78 -9.51
C ASP A 40 1.94 3.07 -10.32
N LEU A 41 2.61 4.14 -9.91
CA LEU A 41 2.53 5.43 -10.58
C LEU A 41 3.45 5.43 -11.80
N ALA A 42 2.88 5.63 -12.98
CA ALA A 42 3.69 5.77 -14.19
C ALA A 42 4.65 6.95 -14.06
N GLN A 43 5.96 6.69 -14.05
CA GLN A 43 7.02 7.68 -13.80
C GLN A 43 6.95 8.92 -14.72
N ALA A 44 6.41 8.78 -15.93
CA ALA A 44 6.28 9.88 -16.87
C ALA A 44 5.15 10.88 -16.53
N SER A 45 4.10 10.44 -15.85
CA SER A 45 2.90 11.24 -15.60
C SER A 45 2.57 11.41 -14.12
N CYS A 46 2.99 10.51 -13.27
CA CYS A 46 2.67 10.45 -11.84
C CYS A 46 1.15 10.47 -11.56
N ILE A 47 0.36 9.96 -12.49
CA ILE A 47 -1.09 9.92 -12.40
C ILE A 47 -1.55 8.51 -12.11
N ALA A 48 -2.41 8.36 -11.11
CA ALA A 48 -3.14 7.14 -10.83
C ALA A 48 -4.53 7.22 -11.47
N MET A 49 -4.80 6.38 -12.45
CA MET A 49 -6.11 6.31 -13.10
C MET A 49 -7.05 5.39 -12.32
N PRO A 50 -8.29 5.80 -12.03
CA PRO A 50 -9.23 4.99 -11.25
C PRO A 50 -9.85 3.88 -12.10
N ASN A 51 -9.03 2.95 -12.58
CA ASN A 51 -9.47 1.78 -13.33
C ASN A 51 -8.75 0.51 -12.82
N ASN A 52 -9.39 -0.64 -13.00
CA ASN A 52 -8.88 -1.92 -12.52
C ASN A 52 -7.89 -2.62 -13.47
N THR A 53 -7.46 -1.96 -14.52
CA THR A 53 -6.51 -2.48 -15.52
C THR A 53 -5.11 -1.87 -15.36
N GLY A 54 -4.95 -0.96 -14.41
CA GLY A 54 -3.67 -0.28 -14.16
C GLY A 54 -2.60 -1.22 -13.63
N PRO A 55 -1.33 -0.80 -13.68
CA PRO A 55 -0.27 -1.52 -13.01
C PRO A 55 -0.45 -1.43 -11.50
N PHE A 56 -0.27 -2.57 -10.82
CA PHE A 56 -0.31 -2.66 -9.36
C PHE A 56 1.03 -3.14 -8.83
N LEU A 57 1.42 -2.59 -7.68
CA LEU A 57 2.58 -3.04 -6.92
C LEU A 57 2.23 -4.30 -6.12
N ALA A 58 3.03 -5.35 -6.25
CA ALA A 58 2.95 -6.53 -5.40
C ALA A 58 3.56 -6.29 -4.00
N GLY A 59 4.37 -5.26 -3.85
CA GLY A 59 5.00 -4.79 -2.63
C GLY A 59 5.73 -3.49 -2.90
N GLY A 60 5.93 -2.69 -1.84
CA GLY A 60 6.60 -1.40 -1.93
C GLY A 60 8.07 -1.46 -1.53
N THR A 61 8.78 -0.39 -1.84
CA THR A 61 10.15 -0.15 -1.38
C THR A 61 10.26 1.25 -0.80
N LEU A 62 10.77 1.36 0.42
CA LEU A 62 11.08 2.61 1.09
C LEU A 62 12.59 2.76 1.23
N ASP A 63 13.15 3.76 0.58
CA ASP A 63 14.56 4.14 0.73
C ASP A 63 14.69 5.26 1.77
N THR A 64 15.16 4.89 2.95
CA THR A 64 15.31 5.81 4.10
C THR A 64 16.42 6.85 3.91
N ALA A 65 17.20 6.76 2.85
CA ALA A 65 18.14 7.82 2.48
C ALA A 65 17.41 9.08 1.94
N PHE A 66 16.20 8.90 1.38
CA PHE A 66 15.43 9.99 0.78
C PHE A 66 14.14 10.30 1.50
N ALA A 67 13.45 9.27 2.03
CA ALA A 67 12.14 9.42 2.60
C ALA A 67 12.07 8.81 4.01
N SER A 68 11.34 9.47 4.90
CA SER A 68 11.11 8.98 6.27
C SER A 68 9.75 8.29 6.45
N GLY A 69 8.96 8.17 5.38
CA GLY A 69 7.63 7.57 5.40
C GLY A 69 7.26 7.00 4.04
N TYR A 70 6.21 6.19 3.98
CA TYR A 70 5.73 5.56 2.76
C TYR A 70 4.26 5.93 2.51
N THR A 71 4.00 6.50 1.34
CA THR A 71 2.65 6.85 0.87
C THR A 71 2.23 5.92 -0.26
N ALA A 72 1.10 5.23 -0.09
CA ALA A 72 0.51 4.39 -1.12
C ALA A 72 -0.67 5.09 -1.78
N VAL A 73 -0.86 4.84 -3.07
CA VAL A 73 -2.08 5.20 -3.78
C VAL A 73 -2.91 3.93 -3.95
N LEU A 74 -4.00 3.85 -3.21
CA LEU A 74 -4.91 2.70 -3.23
C LEU A 74 -5.94 2.87 -4.35
N LEU A 75 -6.24 1.80 -5.07
CA LEU A 75 -7.45 1.71 -5.89
C LEU A 75 -8.55 1.07 -5.05
N VAL A 76 -9.62 1.83 -4.83
CA VAL A 76 -10.77 1.42 -4.01
C VAL A 76 -11.98 1.22 -4.91
N GLY A 77 -12.66 0.10 -4.75
CA GLY A 77 -13.87 -0.25 -5.49
C GLY A 77 -15.11 -0.23 -4.62
N ASN A 78 -16.25 0.15 -5.20
CA ASN A 78 -17.57 0.14 -4.58
C ASN A 78 -18.53 -0.74 -5.40
N GLN A 79 -19.11 -1.74 -4.73
CA GLN A 79 -20.09 -2.66 -5.32
C GLN A 79 -21.54 -2.36 -4.89
N LEU A 80 -21.77 -1.31 -4.08
CA LEU A 80 -23.13 -0.92 -3.73
C LEU A 80 -23.90 -0.56 -4.98
N THR A 81 -25.12 -1.07 -5.07
CA THR A 81 -26.01 -0.78 -6.19
C THR A 81 -26.45 0.68 -6.18
N GLN A 82 -26.53 1.29 -7.34
CA GLN A 82 -27.07 2.64 -7.51
C GLN A 82 -28.52 2.68 -7.07
N GLU A 83 -28.86 3.57 -6.15
CA GLU A 83 -30.21 3.79 -5.66
C GLU A 83 -30.79 5.13 -6.12
N GLY A 84 -29.94 6.08 -6.49
CA GLY A 84 -30.33 7.37 -7.03
C GLY A 84 -30.89 7.29 -8.45
N SER A 85 -31.76 8.22 -8.81
CA SER A 85 -32.28 8.37 -10.16
C SER A 85 -32.52 9.84 -10.47
N THR A 86 -31.94 10.33 -11.55
CA THR A 86 -32.20 11.70 -12.04
C THR A 86 -33.62 11.85 -12.60
N GLU A 87 -34.15 10.77 -13.18
CA GLU A 87 -35.53 10.79 -13.74
C GLU A 87 -36.61 10.83 -12.64
N GLN A 88 -36.31 10.22 -11.49
CA GLN A 88 -37.25 10.17 -10.34
C GLN A 88 -36.87 11.16 -9.23
N LEU A 89 -35.88 12.03 -9.45
CA LEU A 89 -35.40 13.01 -8.45
C LEU A 89 -35.01 12.34 -7.12
N ARG A 90 -34.49 11.10 -7.16
CA ARG A 90 -34.00 10.39 -5.98
C ARG A 90 -32.51 10.66 -5.78
N THR A 91 -32.16 11.05 -4.57
CA THR A 91 -30.76 11.26 -4.18
C THR A 91 -30.00 9.95 -4.18
N GLU A 92 -28.79 9.94 -4.71
CA GLU A 92 -27.89 8.80 -4.63
C GLU A 92 -27.37 8.64 -3.21
N THR A 93 -27.67 7.50 -2.59
CA THR A 93 -27.29 7.21 -1.20
C THR A 93 -26.16 6.19 -1.09
N SER A 94 -25.87 5.43 -2.15
CA SER A 94 -24.86 4.37 -2.18
C SER A 94 -23.46 4.85 -2.58
N ARG A 95 -23.30 6.13 -2.91
CA ARG A 95 -21.98 6.75 -3.11
C ARG A 95 -21.25 6.80 -1.78
N VAL A 96 -19.98 6.40 -1.74
CA VAL A 96 -19.17 6.36 -0.53
C VAL A 96 -18.22 7.56 -0.49
N ALA A 97 -18.28 8.33 0.59
CA ALA A 97 -17.29 9.33 0.93
C ALA A 97 -16.17 8.65 1.73
N LEU A 98 -15.00 8.50 1.13
CA LEU A 98 -13.81 7.93 1.78
C LEU A 98 -13.29 8.90 2.84
N ARG A 99 -12.97 8.42 4.03
CA ARG A 99 -12.48 9.20 5.17
C ARG A 99 -11.03 8.94 5.49
N GLY A 100 -10.56 7.74 5.19
CA GLY A 100 -9.19 7.34 5.48
C GLY A 100 -8.99 5.84 5.44
N ALA A 101 -7.88 5.42 6.01
CA ALA A 101 -7.56 4.02 6.20
C ALA A 101 -7.06 3.76 7.63
N GLU A 102 -7.39 2.60 8.15
CA GLU A 102 -6.75 2.01 9.31
C GLU A 102 -5.59 1.16 8.81
N VAL A 103 -4.40 1.38 9.38
CA VAL A 103 -3.17 0.70 9.00
C VAL A 103 -2.60 0.02 10.23
N GLN A 104 -2.30 -1.27 10.12
CA GLN A 104 -1.57 -2.03 11.11
C GLN A 104 -0.21 -2.43 10.54
N LEU A 105 0.87 -2.00 11.19
CA LEU A 105 2.23 -2.39 10.82
C LEU A 105 2.70 -3.58 11.65
N SER A 106 3.28 -4.55 10.98
CA SER A 106 3.87 -5.73 11.61
C SER A 106 5.15 -6.16 10.86
N THR A 107 5.92 -7.03 11.49
CA THR A 107 6.93 -7.81 10.79
C THR A 107 6.24 -8.90 9.95
N LEU A 108 6.95 -9.54 9.02
CA LEU A 108 6.37 -10.61 8.18
C LEU A 108 5.90 -11.84 8.99
N ASP A 109 6.46 -12.07 10.16
CA ASP A 109 6.04 -13.11 11.10
C ASP A 109 4.83 -12.68 11.99
N GLY A 110 4.24 -11.52 11.70
CA GLY A 110 3.02 -11.02 12.32
C GLY A 110 3.21 -10.31 13.66
N LYS A 111 4.45 -10.03 14.09
CA LYS A 111 4.70 -9.28 15.31
C LYS A 111 4.40 -7.80 15.09
N PRO A 112 3.47 -7.19 15.86
CA PRO A 112 3.14 -5.79 15.71
C PRO A 112 4.36 -4.88 15.92
N LEU A 113 4.50 -3.85 15.09
CA LEU A 113 5.49 -2.80 15.25
C LEU A 113 4.90 -1.69 16.13
N SER A 114 5.75 -1.05 16.93
CA SER A 114 5.33 0.11 17.73
C SER A 114 5.38 1.37 16.86
N VAL A 115 4.26 2.07 16.74
CA VAL A 115 4.15 3.34 16.01
C VAL A 115 3.82 4.43 17.01
N ALA A 116 4.70 5.41 17.16
CA ALA A 116 4.52 6.56 18.07
C ALA A 116 4.07 6.19 19.51
N GLY A 117 4.55 5.04 20.01
CA GLY A 117 4.20 4.53 21.34
C GLY A 117 2.87 3.77 21.43
N ALA A 118 2.11 3.67 20.35
CA ALA A 118 0.94 2.79 20.23
C ALA A 118 1.31 1.48 19.55
N GLN A 119 0.63 0.39 19.90
CA GLN A 119 0.87 -0.91 19.27
C GLN A 119 0.36 -0.89 17.83
N GLY A 120 1.26 -0.69 16.89
CA GLY A 120 1.15 -1.13 15.51
C GLY A 120 -0.02 -0.63 14.66
N THR A 121 -1.09 -0.09 15.25
CA THR A 121 -2.30 0.31 14.52
C THR A 121 -2.52 1.81 14.65
N PHE A 122 -2.79 2.47 13.52
CA PHE A 122 -3.11 3.89 13.47
C PHE A 122 -4.08 4.16 12.31
N SER A 123 -4.75 5.31 12.37
CA SER A 123 -5.59 5.78 11.27
C SER A 123 -4.88 6.87 10.50
N THR A 124 -4.95 6.80 9.19
CA THR A 124 -4.44 7.83 8.27
C THR A 124 -5.60 8.47 7.53
N VAL A 125 -5.52 9.78 7.34
CA VAL A 125 -6.55 10.52 6.61
C VAL A 125 -6.35 10.28 5.12
N GLY A 126 -7.44 10.00 4.43
CA GLY A 126 -7.52 9.95 2.98
C GLY A 126 -8.89 10.46 2.56
N THR A 127 -8.98 11.13 1.44
CA THR A 127 -10.24 11.73 0.98
C THR A 127 -10.53 11.32 -0.45
N GLY A 128 -11.79 11.16 -0.76
CA GLY A 128 -12.27 10.83 -2.09
C GLY A 128 -13.73 10.43 -2.06
N PHE A 129 -14.27 10.20 -3.24
CA PHE A 129 -15.59 9.63 -3.40
C PHE A 129 -15.50 8.47 -4.37
N VAL A 130 -16.18 7.39 -4.06
CA VAL A 130 -16.35 6.28 -4.99
C VAL A 130 -17.83 6.11 -5.27
N ASP A 131 -18.18 6.21 -6.54
CA ASP A 131 -19.57 6.09 -7.00
C ASP A 131 -20.09 4.66 -6.78
N PRO A 132 -21.41 4.43 -6.74
CA PRO A 132 -21.98 3.10 -6.71
C PRO A 132 -21.71 2.35 -8.02
N SER A 133 -21.86 1.04 -7.98
CA SER A 133 -21.75 0.20 -9.16
C SER A 133 -22.73 0.61 -10.24
N GLN A 134 -22.30 0.53 -11.49
CA GLN A 134 -23.17 0.73 -12.66
C GLN A 134 -23.48 -0.64 -13.29
N GLY A 135 -24.68 -1.13 -13.06
CA GLY A 135 -25.03 -2.50 -13.42
C GLY A 135 -24.19 -3.51 -12.61
N ASP A 136 -23.53 -4.44 -13.31
CA ASP A 136 -22.73 -5.50 -12.67
C ASP A 136 -21.26 -5.09 -12.43
N ALA A 137 -20.85 -3.91 -12.89
CA ALA A 137 -19.47 -3.45 -12.79
C ALA A 137 -19.27 -2.52 -11.58
N PRO A 138 -18.29 -2.80 -10.70
CA PRO A 138 -17.92 -1.88 -9.63
C PRO A 138 -17.42 -0.55 -10.17
N SER A 139 -17.66 0.52 -9.43
CA SER A 139 -17.00 1.81 -9.67
C SER A 139 -15.72 1.90 -8.86
N TYR A 140 -14.75 2.68 -9.34
CA TYR A 140 -13.42 2.79 -8.74
C TYR A 140 -13.05 4.24 -8.46
N ALA A 141 -12.28 4.44 -7.38
CA ALA A 141 -11.63 5.70 -7.06
C ALA A 141 -10.23 5.46 -6.52
N THR A 142 -9.36 6.45 -6.63
CA THR A 142 -8.03 6.40 -6.04
C THR A 142 -7.99 7.20 -4.74
N MET A 143 -7.21 6.71 -3.77
CA MET A 143 -7.00 7.39 -2.48
C MET A 143 -5.54 7.24 -2.05
N ALA A 144 -4.87 8.36 -1.80
CA ALA A 144 -3.53 8.36 -1.23
C ALA A 144 -3.59 8.24 0.29
N VAL A 145 -2.79 7.34 0.86
CA VAL A 145 -2.69 7.09 2.31
C VAL A 145 -1.26 6.88 2.74
N ASN A 146 -0.91 7.35 3.94
CA ASN A 146 0.40 7.08 4.53
C ASN A 146 0.38 5.71 5.20
N LEU A 147 1.12 4.75 4.65
CA LEU A 147 1.28 3.42 5.24
C LEU A 147 2.37 3.40 6.31
N ILE A 148 3.45 4.15 6.12
CA ILE A 148 4.48 4.36 7.14
C ILE A 148 4.50 5.86 7.42
N PRO A 149 4.12 6.30 8.65
CA PRO A 149 4.15 7.70 9.03
C PRO A 149 5.58 8.25 8.99
N PRO A 150 5.78 9.50 8.58
CA PRO A 150 7.09 10.15 8.65
C PRO A 150 7.64 10.18 10.08
N GLY A 151 8.96 9.99 10.21
CA GLY A 151 9.65 10.04 11.51
C GLY A 151 9.66 8.74 12.30
N LEU A 152 9.10 7.66 11.77
CA LEU A 152 9.23 6.34 12.36
C LEU A 152 10.67 5.83 12.17
N THR A 153 11.37 5.54 13.27
CA THR A 153 12.76 5.05 13.25
C THR A 153 12.83 3.59 13.69
N GLY A 154 13.94 2.91 13.30
CA GLY A 154 14.16 1.52 13.72
C GLY A 154 13.25 0.51 13.02
N LEU A 155 12.79 0.83 11.82
CA LEU A 155 12.02 -0.11 11.00
C LEU A 155 12.87 -1.35 10.65
N PRO A 156 12.30 -2.56 10.69
CA PRO A 156 12.96 -3.74 10.15
C PRO A 156 13.10 -3.64 8.63
N ALA A 157 13.97 -4.45 8.04
CA ALA A 157 14.20 -4.47 6.59
C ALA A 157 12.92 -4.80 5.77
N GLN A 158 11.95 -5.44 6.40
CA GLN A 158 10.65 -5.73 5.80
C GLN A 158 9.53 -5.44 6.79
N VAL A 159 8.53 -4.73 6.31
CA VAL A 159 7.32 -4.35 7.05
C VAL A 159 6.12 -4.85 6.29
N LEU A 160 5.17 -5.47 6.99
CA LEU A 160 3.86 -5.80 6.44
C LEU A 160 2.85 -4.75 6.90
N ALA A 161 2.25 -4.05 5.96
CA ALA A 161 1.14 -3.13 6.21
C ALA A 161 -0.18 -3.84 5.91
N LYS A 162 -1.05 -3.95 6.91
CA LYS A 162 -2.44 -4.42 6.79
C LYS A 162 -3.32 -3.20 6.73
N ILE A 163 -4.11 -3.08 5.66
CA ILE A 163 -4.79 -1.84 5.30
C ILE A 163 -6.29 -2.10 5.20
N ARG A 164 -7.09 -1.27 5.87
CA ARG A 164 -8.55 -1.23 5.73
C ARG A 164 -8.98 0.19 5.45
N VAL A 165 -9.67 0.40 4.35
CA VAL A 165 -10.26 1.70 4.01
C VAL A 165 -11.62 1.83 4.65
N PHE A 166 -11.93 3.00 5.19
CA PHE A 166 -13.23 3.30 5.77
C PHE A 166 -13.83 4.60 5.24
N GLY A 167 -15.14 4.69 5.32
CA GLY A 167 -15.88 5.85 4.87
C GLY A 167 -17.36 5.77 5.25
N ASP A 168 -18.12 6.69 4.75
CA ASP A 168 -19.58 6.75 4.95
C ASP A 168 -20.28 6.81 3.61
N THR A 169 -21.36 6.06 3.47
CA THR A 169 -22.26 6.25 2.33
C THR A 169 -22.96 7.61 2.46
N LEU A 170 -23.41 8.20 1.36
CA LEU A 170 -24.21 9.42 1.43
C LEU A 170 -25.55 9.21 2.15
N GLY A 171 -25.99 7.96 2.30
CA GLY A 171 -27.11 7.57 3.16
C GLY A 171 -26.79 7.57 4.65
N GLY A 172 -25.54 7.84 5.04
CA GLY A 172 -25.12 7.93 6.47
C GLY A 172 -24.71 6.59 7.09
N THR A 173 -24.50 5.54 6.30
CA THR A 173 -24.05 4.24 6.80
C THR A 173 -22.53 4.16 6.75
N ALA A 174 -21.90 3.88 7.89
CA ALA A 174 -20.45 3.63 7.96
C ALA A 174 -20.12 2.31 7.25
N ILE A 175 -19.05 2.30 6.48
CA ILE A 175 -18.60 1.16 5.70
C ILE A 175 -17.08 1.02 5.78
N THR A 176 -16.61 -0.22 5.83
CA THR A 176 -15.18 -0.55 5.88
C THR A 176 -14.86 -1.63 4.87
N SER A 177 -13.70 -1.55 4.24
CA SER A 177 -13.25 -2.56 3.27
C SER A 177 -12.76 -3.84 3.95
N SER A 178 -12.61 -4.91 3.17
CA SER A 178 -11.74 -6.03 3.51
C SER A 178 -10.30 -5.54 3.72
N GLU A 179 -9.49 -6.35 4.40
CA GLU A 179 -8.08 -6.08 4.65
C GLU A 179 -7.23 -6.40 3.41
N LEU A 180 -6.29 -5.51 3.10
CA LEU A 180 -5.23 -5.73 2.12
C LEU A 180 -3.90 -5.85 2.85
N ASP A 181 -3.17 -6.93 2.60
CA ASP A 181 -1.80 -7.13 3.06
C ASP A 181 -0.82 -6.58 2.01
N PHE A 182 0.05 -5.64 2.41
CA PHE A 182 1.01 -5.03 1.51
C PHE A 182 2.42 -5.02 2.14
N PRO A 183 3.36 -5.84 1.63
CA PRO A 183 4.73 -5.87 2.12
C PRO A 183 5.52 -4.66 1.60
N ILE A 184 6.35 -4.07 2.48
CA ILE A 184 7.22 -2.94 2.15
C ILE A 184 8.66 -3.31 2.53
N ASN A 185 9.56 -3.27 1.57
CA ASN A 185 11.00 -3.40 1.79
C ASN A 185 11.55 -2.05 2.25
N VAL A 186 12.28 -2.04 3.36
CA VAL A 186 12.91 -0.84 3.91
C VAL A 186 14.41 -0.95 3.76
N CYS A 187 15.00 0.02 3.12
CA CYS A 187 16.43 0.03 2.85
C CYS A 187 17.04 1.42 3.00
N LYS A 188 18.34 1.54 2.79
CA LYS A 188 19.02 2.83 2.74
C LYS A 188 19.91 2.87 1.51
N GLY A 189 19.59 3.75 0.55
CA GLY A 189 20.33 3.93 -0.70
C GLY A 189 20.05 2.88 -1.77
N CYS A 190 19.02 2.03 -1.63
CA CYS A 190 18.75 0.95 -2.57
C CYS A 190 18.02 1.38 -3.85
N LEU A 191 17.38 2.55 -3.83
CA LEU A 191 16.73 3.11 -5.02
C LEU A 191 17.67 4.04 -5.81
N ILE A 192 18.93 4.18 -5.40
CA ILE A 192 19.89 5.01 -6.09
C ILE A 192 20.56 4.19 -7.20
N VAL A 193 20.50 4.69 -8.42
CA VAL A 193 21.24 4.16 -9.55
C VAL A 193 22.40 5.08 -9.85
N TYR A 194 23.61 4.57 -9.72
CA TYR A 194 24.83 5.29 -10.06
C TYR A 194 25.24 5.01 -11.51
N ASP A 195 25.88 5.97 -12.14
CA ASP A 195 26.52 5.76 -13.43
C ASP A 195 27.58 4.69 -13.32
N THR A 196 27.74 3.91 -14.38
CA THR A 196 28.92 3.08 -14.56
C THR A 196 30.13 4.00 -14.57
N PRO A 197 31.14 3.74 -13.73
CA PRO A 197 32.35 4.56 -13.72
C PRO A 197 32.94 4.55 -15.13
N ASP A 198 33.39 5.73 -15.59
CA ASP A 198 34.11 5.83 -16.83
C ASP A 198 35.38 4.98 -16.74
N THR A 199 35.38 3.85 -17.44
CA THR A 199 36.50 2.88 -17.45
C THR A 199 37.76 3.46 -18.09
N THR A 200 37.68 4.66 -18.67
CA THR A 200 38.82 5.38 -19.24
C THR A 200 39.61 6.19 -18.22
N GLN A 201 39.05 6.36 -16.99
CA GLN A 201 39.76 7.07 -15.92
C GLN A 201 40.81 6.16 -15.26
N ALA A 202 41.94 6.74 -14.92
CA ALA A 202 42.99 6.04 -14.19
C ALA A 202 42.46 5.52 -12.85
N ALA A 203 42.87 4.29 -12.47
CA ALA A 203 42.53 3.72 -11.17
C ALA A 203 42.95 4.68 -10.04
N GLY A 204 42.00 5.10 -9.20
CA GLY A 204 42.26 6.05 -8.10
C GLY A 204 41.98 7.52 -8.44
N ALA A 205 41.53 7.82 -9.65
CA ALA A 205 41.02 9.15 -9.95
C ALA A 205 39.71 9.41 -9.14
N PRO A 206 39.50 10.62 -8.62
CA PRO A 206 38.21 10.96 -8.01
C PRO A 206 37.12 10.75 -9.04
N PHE A 207 35.97 10.23 -8.59
CA PHE A 207 34.81 10.11 -9.45
C PHE A 207 34.49 11.48 -10.07
N MET A 208 34.91 11.68 -11.29
CA MET A 208 34.51 12.83 -12.08
C MET A 208 33.31 12.41 -12.88
N CYS A 209 32.23 13.12 -12.70
CA CYS A 209 31.19 13.11 -13.67
C CYS A 209 31.84 13.34 -15.03
N ALA A 210 31.79 12.34 -15.91
CA ALA A 210 32.33 12.52 -17.24
C ALA A 210 31.75 13.84 -17.77
N THR A 211 32.62 14.78 -18.08
CA THR A 211 32.24 15.96 -18.87
C THR A 211 31.93 15.43 -20.28
N THR A 212 30.84 14.72 -20.38
CA THR A 212 30.33 14.29 -21.66
C THR A 212 29.94 15.53 -22.41
N THR A 213 30.80 15.94 -23.32
CA THR A 213 30.37 16.64 -24.52
C THR A 213 29.06 15.99 -24.91
N ALA A 214 27.97 16.76 -24.79
CA ALA A 214 26.60 16.35 -24.97
C ALA A 214 26.44 15.26 -26.03
N SER A 215 26.39 14.01 -25.61
CA SER A 215 25.82 12.95 -26.45
C SER A 215 24.33 13.25 -26.50
N THR A 216 23.82 13.59 -27.67
CA THR A 216 22.46 13.98 -27.98
C THR A 216 21.42 12.88 -27.75
N THR A 217 21.77 11.82 -27.08
CA THR A 217 20.88 10.74 -26.61
C THR A 217 20.87 10.72 -25.09
N GLN A 218 20.46 11.81 -24.48
CA GLN A 218 19.96 11.73 -23.12
C GLN A 218 18.64 10.97 -23.15
N THR A 219 18.67 9.69 -22.76
CA THR A 219 17.49 9.07 -22.18
C THR A 219 17.14 9.92 -20.97
N THR A 220 16.14 10.79 -21.12
CA THR A 220 15.58 11.55 -20.00
C THR A 220 14.97 10.54 -19.06
N THR A 221 15.74 10.07 -18.07
CA THR A 221 15.19 9.34 -16.95
C THR A 221 14.28 10.32 -16.22
N SER A 222 12.97 10.09 -16.29
CA SER A 222 12.00 10.88 -15.55
C SER A 222 12.31 10.82 -14.06
N ALA A 223 12.15 11.91 -13.35
CA ALA A 223 12.23 11.90 -11.91
C ALA A 223 11.20 10.90 -11.31
N PRO A 224 11.50 10.24 -10.19
CA PRO A 224 10.54 9.40 -9.52
C PRO A 224 9.32 10.21 -9.08
N CYS A 225 8.13 9.64 -9.13
CA CYS A 225 6.89 10.31 -8.73
C CYS A 225 6.88 10.64 -7.24
N ILE A 226 7.42 9.74 -6.43
CA ILE A 226 7.65 9.96 -5.00
C ILE A 226 9.11 9.59 -4.73
N THR A 227 9.91 10.60 -4.40
CA THR A 227 11.34 10.36 -4.15
C THR A 227 11.53 9.45 -2.94
N GLY A 228 12.33 8.39 -3.11
CA GLY A 228 12.60 7.40 -2.07
C GLY A 228 11.53 6.32 -1.91
N GLN A 229 10.64 6.18 -2.89
CA GLN A 229 9.63 5.13 -2.91
C GLN A 229 9.53 4.50 -4.30
N ASP A 230 9.58 3.17 -4.35
CA ASP A 230 9.27 2.27 -5.47
C ASP A 230 10.06 2.50 -6.76
N GLN A 231 10.39 3.74 -7.07
CA GLN A 231 11.06 4.13 -8.31
C GLN A 231 12.50 4.54 -8.06
N THR A 232 13.38 4.16 -8.98
CA THR A 232 14.79 4.47 -8.88
C THR A 232 15.07 5.96 -9.11
N PHE A 233 16.01 6.48 -8.33
CA PHE A 233 16.57 7.81 -8.50
C PHE A 233 17.93 7.72 -9.19
N SER A 234 18.07 8.39 -10.33
CA SER A 234 19.31 8.35 -11.09
C SER A 234 20.28 9.44 -10.64
N CYS A 235 21.48 9.03 -10.20
CA CYS A 235 22.62 9.93 -9.97
C CYS A 235 23.48 10.11 -11.23
N THR A 236 22.99 9.71 -12.40
CA THR A 236 23.71 9.82 -13.68
C THR A 236 23.87 11.26 -14.15
N LEU A 237 22.97 12.11 -13.71
CA LEU A 237 23.14 13.54 -13.90
C LEU A 237 23.96 14.04 -12.73
N CYS A 238 25.25 14.18 -12.91
CA CYS A 238 26.17 14.84 -11.99
C CYS A 238 25.78 16.29 -11.70
N SER A 239 24.52 16.50 -11.44
CA SER A 239 23.97 17.74 -10.96
C SER A 239 24.54 17.96 -9.57
N ALA A 240 25.25 19.05 -9.39
CA ALA A 240 25.72 19.52 -8.09
C ALA A 240 24.60 19.71 -7.08
N ALA A 241 23.35 19.58 -7.51
CA ALA A 241 22.16 19.80 -6.71
C ALA A 241 21.81 18.68 -5.72
N TYR A 242 22.40 17.46 -5.85
CA TYR A 242 22.01 16.36 -4.97
C TYR A 242 23.22 15.85 -4.18
N ASP A 243 23.38 16.35 -2.96
CA ASP A 243 24.45 15.93 -2.06
C ASP A 243 24.42 14.42 -1.77
N ILE A 244 23.24 13.80 -1.85
CA ILE A 244 23.06 12.37 -1.60
C ILE A 244 23.79 11.50 -2.64
N CYS A 245 23.94 11.97 -3.88
CA CYS A 245 24.72 11.27 -4.91
C CYS A 245 26.22 11.25 -4.59
N ARG A 246 26.66 12.06 -3.66
CA ARG A 246 28.06 12.21 -3.22
C ARG A 246 28.31 11.56 -1.86
N ASP A 247 27.29 11.03 -1.20
CA ASP A 247 27.47 10.38 0.10
C ASP A 247 28.24 9.08 -0.07
N PRO A 248 29.49 8.98 0.43
CA PRO A 248 30.30 7.78 0.29
C PRO A 248 29.73 6.58 1.04
N SER A 249 28.86 6.79 2.04
CA SER A 249 28.18 5.71 2.78
C SER A 249 27.11 5.02 1.94
N LEU A 250 26.61 5.70 0.92
CA LEU A 250 25.58 5.19 0.00
C LEU A 250 26.18 4.78 -1.34
N ASN A 251 27.31 5.38 -1.72
CA ASN A 251 28.04 5.06 -2.94
C ASN A 251 29.41 4.46 -2.62
N PRO A 252 29.54 3.13 -2.60
CA PRO A 252 30.79 2.45 -2.24
C PRO A 252 31.94 2.71 -3.25
N THR A 253 31.63 3.23 -4.44
CA THR A 253 32.63 3.58 -5.45
C THR A 253 33.08 5.05 -5.37
N TYR A 254 32.41 5.85 -4.54
CA TYR A 254 32.76 7.25 -4.34
C TYR A 254 33.88 7.38 -3.31
N THR A 255 35.01 7.86 -3.75
CA THR A 255 36.13 8.25 -2.85
C THR A 255 36.12 9.77 -2.77
N PRO A 256 35.81 10.39 -1.61
CA PRO A 256 35.81 11.84 -1.49
C PRO A 256 37.23 12.34 -1.79
N THR A 257 37.36 13.27 -2.71
CA THR A 257 38.63 13.98 -2.94
C THR A 257 38.93 14.77 -1.68
N GLN A 258 40.02 14.48 -1.02
CA GLN A 258 40.52 15.35 0.02
C GLN A 258 40.81 16.71 -0.61
N THR A 259 40.02 17.70 -0.19
CA THR A 259 40.32 19.10 -0.51
C THR A 259 41.65 19.45 0.14
N PRO A 260 42.60 20.05 -0.59
CA PRO A 260 43.93 20.44 -0.05
C PRO A 260 43.80 21.48 1.05
#